data_6fee2fcb4e1ad139f0148897e0fd9cbb
#
_entry.id   6fee2fcb4e1ad139f0148897e0fd9cbb
#
_cell.length_a   1.000
_cell.length_b   1.000
_cell.length_c   1.000
_cell.angle_alpha   90.00
_cell.angle_beta   90.00
_cell.angle_gamma   90.00
#
_symmetry.space_group_name_H-M   'P 1'
#
loop_
_entity.id
_entity.type
_entity.pdbx_description
1 polymer ?
#
loop_
_entity_poly.entity_id
_entity_poly.type
_entity_poly.pdbx_seq_one_letter_code
_entity_poly.pdbx_strand_id
1 'polypeptide(L)'
;MQLVSIGIEDLYLSNDPEITFFKMVYKRHTNFSQEPVKQLFSTSPDFGKRVSCTLSKTADLLSTCYVFVELPEIPKNNDILFEKFRWTRKIGFNIIKSIELEINGKIIDKLYGDWLNIWSLLTVSNDRESEDLLIGNIPSLYNSSNGISSYNLYIPISFFFNRNKGLAIPVIALHLSDIKIHIDFNSLENILIQSPTNYIEIEENICLFEEGEIIKQNYNNNDIEMIFEYFDYTTKRLYYTKYDQSFSYYQSNSMINKSNYKIYNEKNYYVMPSSEENFYSFAYPNLSINQSYLILNFIYLDNMERKKFAQSNHEYLITTLQYTGERKIYNTSAKIKLNFINPSKEIFWVAQLNKIKNGNIKEKFNYTSNIKYSGTNLILNSQIHHNGLNRSQFFDKFFYNYVKTYLFHSNTIEEGINMYSFSIDPEHFEPRGSCNFTKIEDIVLDLNLSTLVSYENPILLRVYNLSYNIFRINNGLAGLTFI
;
A
#
# COMPACT_ATOMS: atom_id res chain seq x y z
N MET A 1 -44.72 40.67 21.04
CA MET A 1 -44.12 40.60 19.71
C MET A 1 -43.73 39.17 19.43
N GLN A 2 -44.38 38.54 18.49
CA GLN A 2 -44.04 37.16 18.13
C GLN A 2 -42.79 37.22 17.23
N LEU A 3 -41.65 36.78 17.73
CA LEU A 3 -40.39 36.74 16.97
C LEU A 3 -40.41 35.71 15.84
N VAL A 4 -41.29 34.70 15.96
CA VAL A 4 -41.49 33.66 14.98
C VAL A 4 -42.80 33.94 14.24
N SER A 5 -42.74 34.51 13.06
CA SER A 5 -43.87 34.64 12.12
C SER A 5 -43.63 33.65 10.98
N ILE A 6 -44.65 32.92 10.57
CA ILE A 6 -44.60 31.93 9.50
C ILE A 6 -45.08 32.59 8.21
N GLY A 7 -44.22 32.69 7.21
CA GLY A 7 -44.55 33.04 5.83
C GLY A 7 -44.85 31.83 4.96
N ILE A 8 -45.24 32.06 3.71
CA ILE A 8 -45.51 30.99 2.74
C ILE A 8 -44.27 30.16 2.45
N GLU A 9 -43.10 30.77 2.46
CA GLU A 9 -41.79 30.13 2.23
C GLU A 9 -41.42 29.18 3.38
N ASP A 10 -41.78 29.56 4.61
CA ASP A 10 -41.49 28.75 5.80
C ASP A 10 -42.28 27.45 5.83
N LEU A 11 -43.44 27.37 5.14
CA LEU A 11 -44.20 26.14 5.02
C LEU A 11 -43.43 25.02 4.32
N TYR A 12 -42.57 25.36 3.36
CA TYR A 12 -41.75 24.36 2.70
C TYR A 12 -40.64 23.76 3.60
N LEU A 13 -40.24 24.48 4.65
CA LEU A 13 -39.17 24.05 5.57
C LEU A 13 -39.70 23.47 6.87
N SER A 14 -40.86 23.93 7.35
CA SER A 14 -41.36 23.64 8.68
C SER A 14 -42.76 23.04 8.72
N ASN A 15 -43.38 22.75 7.57
CA ASN A 15 -44.68 22.07 7.55
C ASN A 15 -44.50 20.58 7.90
N ASP A 16 -45.41 20.05 8.75
CA ASP A 16 -45.39 18.67 9.26
C ASP A 16 -44.00 18.25 9.79
N PRO A 17 -43.49 18.92 10.84
CA PRO A 17 -42.13 18.71 11.33
C PRO A 17 -41.97 17.31 11.96
N GLU A 18 -40.92 16.59 11.52
CA GLU A 18 -40.55 15.27 12.04
C GLU A 18 -39.75 15.37 13.34
N ILE A 19 -39.01 16.46 13.53
CA ILE A 19 -38.12 16.64 14.68
C ILE A 19 -38.24 18.05 15.29
N THR A 20 -37.79 18.20 16.52
CA THR A 20 -37.45 19.48 17.13
C THR A 20 -35.98 19.50 17.49
N PHE A 21 -35.30 20.63 17.30
CA PHE A 21 -33.88 20.80 17.68
C PHE A 21 -33.66 20.95 19.19
N PHE A 22 -34.77 21.13 19.98
CA PHE A 22 -34.70 21.39 21.42
C PHE A 22 -34.93 20.16 22.27
N LYS A 23 -35.05 18.96 21.65
CA LYS A 23 -35.18 17.68 22.34
C LYS A 23 -34.33 16.64 21.61
N MET A 24 -33.34 16.07 22.29
CA MET A 24 -32.60 14.93 21.76
C MET A 24 -33.50 13.71 21.72
N VAL A 25 -33.65 13.14 20.52
CA VAL A 25 -34.37 11.88 20.30
C VAL A 25 -33.36 10.80 19.98
N TYR A 26 -33.41 9.66 20.63
CA TYR A 26 -32.56 8.51 20.34
C TYR A 26 -33.40 7.35 19.78
N LYS A 27 -32.79 6.60 18.88
CA LYS A 27 -33.39 5.37 18.35
C LYS A 27 -33.04 4.21 19.29
N ARG A 28 -34.03 3.41 19.69
CA ARG A 28 -33.81 2.19 20.46
C ARG A 28 -33.16 1.15 19.54
N HIS A 29 -32.15 0.44 20.05
CA HIS A 29 -31.43 -0.60 19.34
C HIS A 29 -31.39 -1.90 20.15
N THR A 30 -31.06 -3.02 19.50
CA THR A 30 -30.78 -4.29 20.16
C THR A 30 -29.54 -4.20 21.03
N ASN A 31 -29.51 -4.92 22.14
CA ASN A 31 -28.35 -4.91 23.04
C ASN A 31 -27.26 -5.80 22.49
N PHE A 32 -26.03 -5.28 22.50
CA PHE A 32 -24.84 -6.02 22.07
C PHE A 32 -23.60 -5.56 22.85
N SER A 33 -22.54 -6.39 22.83
CA SER A 33 -21.23 -6.03 23.35
C SER A 33 -20.13 -6.42 22.35
N GLN A 34 -18.96 -5.78 22.47
CA GLN A 34 -17.80 -6.05 21.63
C GLN A 34 -16.61 -6.46 22.50
N GLU A 35 -15.82 -7.41 22.01
CA GLU A 35 -14.63 -7.89 22.69
C GLU A 35 -13.50 -8.14 21.66
N PRO A 36 -12.30 -7.57 21.86
CA PRO A 36 -11.13 -7.90 21.07
C PRO A 36 -10.53 -9.24 21.55
N VAL A 37 -10.36 -10.17 20.65
CA VAL A 37 -9.78 -11.49 20.93
C VAL A 37 -8.50 -11.69 20.15
N LYS A 38 -7.45 -12.13 20.85
CA LYS A 38 -6.18 -12.54 20.25
C LYS A 38 -6.29 -13.94 19.68
N GLN A 39 -5.93 -14.10 18.40
CA GLN A 39 -5.91 -15.40 17.72
C GLN A 39 -4.52 -15.68 17.16
N LEU A 40 -3.94 -16.81 17.57
CA LEU A 40 -2.61 -17.22 17.14
C LEU A 40 -2.68 -17.92 15.77
N PHE A 41 -1.60 -17.82 15.01
CA PHE A 41 -1.41 -18.58 13.78
C PHE A 41 -1.14 -20.08 14.09
N SER A 42 -1.51 -20.93 13.15
CA SER A 42 -1.27 -22.39 13.24
C SER A 42 0.22 -22.76 13.13
N THR A 43 1.00 -21.88 12.49
CA THR A 43 2.44 -22.04 12.30
C THR A 43 3.18 -20.80 12.82
N SER A 44 4.44 -20.96 13.19
CA SER A 44 5.28 -19.84 13.65
C SER A 44 5.42 -18.80 12.54
N PRO A 45 4.99 -17.55 12.78
CA PRO A 45 5.12 -16.45 11.82
C PRO A 45 6.58 -16.04 11.69
N ASP A 46 7.02 -15.76 10.45
CA ASP A 46 8.35 -15.26 10.17
C ASP A 46 8.40 -14.58 8.80
N PHE A 47 9.46 -13.85 8.53
CA PHE A 47 9.70 -13.22 7.24
C PHE A 47 9.74 -14.26 6.11
N GLY A 48 9.05 -13.97 4.99
CA GLY A 48 8.98 -14.86 3.83
C GLY A 48 8.11 -16.10 4.00
N LYS A 49 7.44 -16.28 5.14
CA LYS A 49 6.57 -17.44 5.38
C LYS A 49 5.10 -17.12 5.17
N ARG A 50 4.36 -18.14 4.76
CA ARG A 50 2.89 -18.14 4.77
C ARG A 50 2.39 -18.73 6.07
N VAL A 51 1.49 -18.03 6.73
CA VAL A 51 0.83 -18.46 7.97
C VAL A 51 -0.68 -18.47 7.80
N SER A 52 -1.34 -19.32 8.58
CA SER A 52 -2.79 -19.48 8.56
C SER A 52 -3.34 -19.40 9.98
N CYS A 53 -4.51 -18.78 10.11
CA CYS A 53 -5.26 -18.76 11.35
C CYS A 53 -6.68 -19.24 11.07
N THR A 54 -7.14 -20.28 11.76
CA THR A 54 -8.54 -20.71 11.75
C THR A 54 -9.25 -19.99 12.87
N LEU A 55 -10.33 -19.26 12.55
CA LEU A 55 -11.04 -18.43 13.51
C LEU A 55 -11.86 -19.29 14.46
N SER A 56 -11.83 -18.93 15.75
CA SER A 56 -12.70 -19.56 16.74
C SER A 56 -14.16 -19.17 16.54
N LYS A 57 -15.08 -20.11 16.69
CA LYS A 57 -16.54 -19.89 16.57
C LYS A 57 -17.20 -19.64 17.93
N THR A 58 -16.51 -18.92 18.80
CA THR A 58 -16.97 -18.67 20.19
C THR A 58 -17.89 -17.46 20.31
N ALA A 59 -17.92 -16.60 19.29
CA ALA A 59 -18.70 -15.37 19.27
C ALA A 59 -19.77 -15.40 18.17
N ASP A 60 -20.66 -14.39 18.16
CA ASP A 60 -21.78 -14.35 17.24
C ASP A 60 -21.41 -13.72 15.89
N LEU A 61 -20.75 -12.53 15.89
CA LEU A 61 -20.34 -11.84 14.68
C LEU A 61 -18.88 -11.45 14.75
N LEU A 62 -18.21 -11.42 13.58
CA LEU A 62 -16.86 -10.86 13.40
C LEU A 62 -16.96 -9.49 12.74
N SER A 63 -16.49 -8.44 13.42
CA SER A 63 -16.62 -7.04 12.98
C SER A 63 -15.35 -6.47 12.35
N THR A 64 -14.19 -6.61 13.02
CA THR A 64 -12.92 -6.05 12.51
C THR A 64 -11.75 -6.99 12.75
N CYS A 65 -10.72 -6.86 11.93
CA CYS A 65 -9.50 -7.63 11.98
C CYS A 65 -8.28 -6.71 11.86
N TYR A 66 -7.31 -6.89 12.76
CA TYR A 66 -5.97 -6.29 12.70
C TYR A 66 -4.92 -7.39 12.72
N VAL A 67 -3.79 -7.13 12.06
CA VAL A 67 -2.60 -7.98 12.18
C VAL A 67 -1.61 -7.29 13.12
N PHE A 68 -1.29 -7.96 14.21
CA PHE A 68 -0.21 -7.52 15.10
C PHE A 68 1.11 -8.15 14.66
N VAL A 69 2.17 -7.33 14.61
CA VAL A 69 3.53 -7.80 14.34
C VAL A 69 4.50 -7.01 15.23
N GLU A 70 5.28 -7.74 16.01
CA GLU A 70 6.39 -7.17 16.76
C GLU A 70 7.68 -7.32 15.94
N LEU A 71 8.17 -6.18 15.42
CA LEU A 71 9.45 -6.14 14.70
C LEU A 71 10.60 -6.41 15.67
N PRO A 72 11.59 -7.20 15.26
CA PRO A 72 12.76 -7.46 16.07
C PRO A 72 13.62 -6.21 16.22
N GLU A 73 14.37 -6.16 17.31
CA GLU A 73 15.46 -5.22 17.49
C GLU A 73 16.61 -5.54 16.54
N ILE A 74 17.17 -4.52 15.89
CA ILE A 74 18.42 -4.63 15.16
C ILE A 74 19.52 -4.13 16.10
N PRO A 75 20.41 -5.00 16.55
CA PRO A 75 21.43 -4.63 17.53
C PRO A 75 22.41 -3.62 16.94
N LYS A 76 22.90 -2.73 17.79
CA LYS A 76 23.92 -1.76 17.41
C LYS A 76 25.28 -2.44 17.22
N ASN A 77 25.92 -2.17 16.07
CA ASN A 77 27.29 -2.57 15.85
C ASN A 77 28.23 -1.46 16.35
N ASN A 78 28.96 -1.73 17.42
CA ASN A 78 29.88 -0.76 18.01
C ASN A 78 31.24 -0.71 17.30
N ASP A 79 31.60 -1.74 16.56
CA ASP A 79 32.88 -1.84 15.86
C ASP A 79 32.86 -1.10 14.52
N ILE A 80 31.70 -1.10 13.85
CA ILE A 80 31.53 -0.49 12.52
C ILE A 80 30.31 0.44 12.52
N LEU A 81 30.55 1.70 12.88
CA LEU A 81 29.49 2.69 13.09
C LEU A 81 28.79 3.16 11.80
N PHE A 82 29.44 3.03 10.65
CA PHE A 82 28.89 3.45 9.38
C PHE A 82 28.00 2.41 8.71
N GLU A 83 27.97 1.16 9.20
CA GLU A 83 26.99 0.16 8.79
C GLU A 83 25.64 0.49 9.41
N LYS A 84 24.64 0.75 8.58
CA LYS A 84 23.32 1.19 8.98
C LYS A 84 22.25 0.33 8.35
N PHE A 85 21.15 0.26 9.06
CA PHE A 85 19.93 -0.39 8.61
C PHE A 85 18.77 0.60 8.66
N ARG A 86 17.77 0.35 7.85
CA ARG A 86 16.45 0.97 7.97
C ARG A 86 15.37 0.04 7.48
N TRP A 87 14.20 0.13 8.07
CA TRP A 87 13.01 -0.50 7.51
C TRP A 87 12.47 0.33 6.34
N THR A 88 11.78 -0.32 5.40
CA THR A 88 11.05 0.41 4.36
C THR A 88 9.95 1.27 4.96
N ARG A 89 9.61 2.39 4.31
CA ARG A 89 8.49 3.24 4.76
C ARG A 89 7.19 2.45 4.80
N LYS A 90 6.29 2.81 5.75
CA LYS A 90 5.00 2.13 5.96
C LYS A 90 5.19 0.62 6.09
N ILE A 91 6.17 0.21 6.90
CA ILE A 91 6.60 -1.18 7.04
C ILE A 91 5.43 -2.14 7.34
N GLY A 92 4.41 -1.70 8.07
CA GLY A 92 3.22 -2.49 8.37
C GLY A 92 2.49 -2.95 7.11
N PHE A 93 2.32 -2.10 6.11
CA PHE A 93 1.73 -2.53 4.84
C PHE A 93 2.71 -3.33 3.99
N ASN A 94 4.00 -2.98 4.02
CA ASN A 94 5.00 -3.65 3.21
C ASN A 94 5.36 -5.06 3.71
N ILE A 95 5.24 -5.32 5.01
CA ILE A 95 5.49 -6.66 5.56
C ILE A 95 4.47 -7.69 5.07
N ILE A 96 3.25 -7.25 4.70
CA ILE A 96 2.20 -8.08 4.14
C ILE A 96 2.35 -8.13 2.62
N LYS A 97 2.74 -9.28 2.08
CA LYS A 97 2.73 -9.53 0.64
C LYS A 97 1.30 -9.71 0.13
N SER A 98 0.54 -10.58 0.79
CA SER A 98 -0.89 -10.76 0.56
C SER A 98 -1.58 -11.28 1.83
N ILE A 99 -2.87 -10.97 1.96
CA ILE A 99 -3.74 -11.50 2.99
C ILE A 99 -5.02 -12.00 2.34
N GLU A 100 -5.47 -13.19 2.69
CA GLU A 100 -6.60 -13.88 2.09
C GLU A 100 -7.62 -14.26 3.16
N LEU A 101 -8.88 -14.00 2.88
CA LEU A 101 -10.03 -14.52 3.65
C LEU A 101 -10.56 -15.75 2.93
N GLU A 102 -10.45 -16.91 3.55
CA GLU A 102 -10.98 -18.18 3.06
C GLU A 102 -12.16 -18.61 3.92
N ILE A 103 -13.25 -19.01 3.29
CA ILE A 103 -14.39 -19.62 3.96
C ILE A 103 -14.79 -20.90 3.21
N ASN A 104 -14.86 -21.99 3.92
CA ASN A 104 -15.19 -23.32 3.38
C ASN A 104 -14.29 -23.73 2.18
N GLY A 105 -12.99 -23.48 2.24
CA GLY A 105 -12.02 -23.81 1.19
C GLY A 105 -12.05 -22.87 -0.03
N LYS A 106 -12.89 -21.81 -0.03
CA LYS A 106 -12.95 -20.83 -1.11
C LYS A 106 -12.42 -19.47 -0.63
N ILE A 107 -11.58 -18.85 -1.44
CA ILE A 107 -11.10 -17.48 -1.18
C ILE A 107 -12.25 -16.51 -1.49
N ILE A 108 -12.67 -15.76 -0.47
CA ILE A 108 -13.73 -14.75 -0.57
C ILE A 108 -13.16 -13.41 -1.00
N ASP A 109 -12.04 -13.01 -0.41
CA ASP A 109 -11.36 -11.75 -0.73
C ASP A 109 -9.85 -11.91 -0.53
N LYS A 110 -9.06 -11.21 -1.35
CA LYS A 110 -7.60 -11.22 -1.30
C LYS A 110 -7.08 -9.80 -1.42
N LEU A 111 -6.33 -9.36 -0.42
CA LEU A 111 -5.74 -8.03 -0.36
C LEU A 111 -4.21 -8.12 -0.42
N TYR A 112 -3.59 -7.02 -0.83
CA TYR A 112 -2.15 -6.88 -1.00
C TYR A 112 -1.66 -5.67 -0.22
N GLY A 113 -0.42 -5.68 0.26
CA GLY A 113 0.14 -4.56 1.01
C GLY A 113 0.08 -3.23 0.24
N ASP A 114 0.29 -3.29 -1.08
CA ASP A 114 0.16 -2.13 -1.97
C ASP A 114 -1.28 -1.57 -2.01
N TRP A 115 -2.27 -2.46 -2.08
CA TRP A 115 -3.67 -2.07 -2.00
C TRP A 115 -4.04 -1.49 -0.65
N LEU A 116 -3.53 -2.04 0.45
CA LEU A 116 -3.77 -1.50 1.79
C LEU A 116 -3.29 -0.05 1.90
N ASN A 117 -2.12 0.26 1.31
CA ASN A 117 -1.61 1.63 1.24
C ASN A 117 -2.51 2.54 0.38
N ILE A 118 -2.93 2.10 -0.82
CA ILE A 118 -3.80 2.90 -1.70
C ILE A 118 -5.14 3.18 -1.02
N TRP A 119 -5.74 2.15 -0.42
CA TRP A 119 -7.02 2.27 0.28
C TRP A 119 -6.94 3.20 1.49
N SER A 120 -5.89 3.08 2.29
CA SER A 120 -5.63 3.98 3.42
C SER A 120 -5.53 5.44 2.97
N LEU A 121 -4.77 5.72 1.91
CA LEU A 121 -4.63 7.07 1.36
C LEU A 121 -5.97 7.68 0.92
N LEU A 122 -6.91 6.87 0.46
CA LEU A 122 -8.24 7.31 0.01
C LEU A 122 -9.21 7.59 1.17
N THR A 123 -9.20 6.73 2.19
CA THR A 123 -10.30 6.66 3.17
C THR A 123 -9.96 7.23 4.55
N VAL A 124 -8.67 7.28 4.95
CA VAL A 124 -8.27 7.82 6.26
C VAL A 124 -8.06 9.32 6.18
N SER A 125 -9.06 10.10 6.62
CA SER A 125 -9.04 11.55 6.48
C SER A 125 -8.50 12.31 7.71
N ASN A 126 -8.87 11.89 8.91
CA ASN A 126 -8.72 12.74 10.09
C ASN A 126 -7.67 12.27 11.08
N ASP A 127 -7.08 11.09 10.91
CA ASP A 127 -6.19 10.48 11.90
C ASP A 127 -4.98 9.77 11.26
N ARG A 128 -4.40 10.46 10.28
CA ARG A 128 -3.27 9.92 9.53
C ARG A 128 -2.01 9.75 10.39
N GLU A 129 -1.80 10.64 11.35
CA GLU A 129 -0.67 10.53 12.30
C GLU A 129 -0.79 9.28 13.17
N SER A 130 -1.99 8.96 13.66
CA SER A 130 -2.21 7.72 14.42
C SER A 130 -2.03 6.49 13.54
N GLU A 131 -2.50 6.51 12.28
CA GLU A 131 -2.26 5.41 11.36
C GLU A 131 -0.77 5.21 11.09
N ASP A 132 -0.01 6.28 10.87
CA ASP A 132 1.44 6.24 10.66
C ASP A 132 2.17 5.56 11.83
N LEU A 133 1.74 5.82 13.07
CA LEU A 133 2.24 5.11 14.25
C LEU A 133 1.87 3.62 14.21
N LEU A 134 0.64 3.27 13.86
CA LEU A 134 0.16 1.89 13.81
C LEU A 134 0.90 1.05 12.76
N ILE A 135 1.21 1.64 11.60
CA ILE A 135 1.88 0.94 10.48
C ILE A 135 3.41 1.15 10.47
N GLY A 136 3.96 1.89 11.43
CA GLY A 136 5.41 2.13 11.55
C GLY A 136 5.97 3.07 10.49
N ASN A 137 5.22 4.08 10.04
CA ASN A 137 5.72 5.13 9.16
C ASN A 137 6.35 6.27 9.96
N ILE A 138 7.33 5.96 10.78
CA ILE A 138 7.99 6.89 11.71
C ILE A 138 9.49 7.00 11.41
N PRO A 139 10.11 8.18 11.61
CA PRO A 139 11.51 8.43 11.31
C PRO A 139 12.49 7.45 11.95
N SER A 140 12.20 6.98 13.17
CA SER A 140 13.04 6.01 13.88
C SER A 140 13.15 4.65 13.20
N LEU A 141 12.21 4.30 12.32
CA LEU A 141 12.22 3.04 11.56
C LEU A 141 12.73 3.21 10.13
N TYR A 142 12.37 4.31 9.44
CA TYR A 142 12.74 4.48 8.04
C TYR A 142 13.99 5.34 7.79
N ASN A 143 14.55 6.00 8.80
CA ASN A 143 15.86 6.63 8.70
C ASN A 143 16.96 5.60 8.98
N SER A 144 18.03 5.67 8.20
CA SER A 144 19.18 4.78 8.38
C SER A 144 19.85 5.01 9.72
N SER A 145 20.04 3.96 10.52
CA SER A 145 20.73 4.02 11.81
C SER A 145 21.52 2.74 12.10
N ASN A 146 22.56 2.89 12.91
CA ASN A 146 23.34 1.75 13.40
C ASN A 146 22.65 1.15 14.63
N GLY A 147 21.59 0.37 14.38
CA GLY A 147 20.73 -0.22 15.41
C GLY A 147 19.34 0.41 15.44
N ILE A 148 18.31 -0.43 15.53
CA ILE A 148 16.90 -0.02 15.58
C ILE A 148 16.22 -0.81 16.68
N SER A 149 15.51 -0.12 17.55
CA SER A 149 14.75 -0.77 18.65
C SER A 149 13.57 -1.58 18.07
N SER A 150 13.14 -2.60 18.82
CA SER A 150 11.91 -3.33 18.50
C SER A 150 10.70 -2.40 18.43
N TYR A 151 9.72 -2.73 17.59
CA TYR A 151 8.52 -1.91 17.40
C TYR A 151 7.27 -2.75 17.18
N ASN A 152 6.16 -2.32 17.79
CA ASN A 152 4.88 -3.00 17.70
C ASN A 152 4.00 -2.39 16.60
N LEU A 153 3.68 -3.18 15.60
CA LEU A 153 2.79 -2.80 14.52
C LEU A 153 1.37 -3.31 14.76
N TYR A 154 0.38 -2.48 14.50
CA TYR A 154 -1.04 -2.82 14.51
C TYR A 154 -1.64 -2.51 13.14
N ILE A 155 -1.56 -3.45 12.21
CA ILE A 155 -1.85 -3.24 10.80
C ILE A 155 -3.34 -3.38 10.55
N PRO A 156 -4.06 -2.30 10.18
CA PRO A 156 -5.47 -2.36 9.84
C PRO A 156 -5.66 -3.09 8.51
N ILE A 157 -6.63 -4.00 8.46
CA ILE A 157 -6.97 -4.73 7.24
C ILE A 157 -8.27 -4.18 6.67
N SER A 158 -8.35 -4.05 5.35
CA SER A 158 -9.49 -3.44 4.66
C SER A 158 -10.43 -4.47 3.99
N PHE A 159 -10.71 -5.62 4.64
CA PHE A 159 -11.75 -6.53 4.17
C PHE A 159 -13.13 -5.84 4.22
N PHE A 160 -14.12 -6.35 3.49
CA PHE A 160 -15.46 -5.77 3.41
C PHE A 160 -16.11 -5.57 4.78
N PHE A 161 -15.93 -6.48 5.73
CA PHE A 161 -16.48 -6.39 7.10
C PHE A 161 -15.72 -5.39 7.99
N ASN A 162 -14.47 -5.08 7.67
CA ASN A 162 -13.72 -4.00 8.34
C ASN A 162 -14.21 -2.62 7.90
N ARG A 163 -14.61 -2.49 6.62
CA ARG A 163 -15.02 -1.21 6.03
C ARG A 163 -16.41 -0.78 6.48
N ASN A 164 -17.32 -1.75 6.74
CA ASN A 164 -18.68 -1.46 7.17
C ASN A 164 -19.11 -2.44 8.28
N LYS A 165 -19.48 -1.90 9.43
CA LYS A 165 -19.95 -2.68 10.59
C LYS A 165 -21.21 -3.50 10.29
N GLY A 166 -22.08 -3.03 9.38
CA GLY A 166 -23.26 -3.76 8.92
C GLY A 166 -22.95 -5.00 8.08
N LEU A 167 -21.69 -5.19 7.68
CA LEU A 167 -21.19 -6.37 6.98
C LEU A 167 -20.41 -7.34 7.87
N ALA A 168 -20.58 -7.22 9.20
CA ALA A 168 -19.98 -8.17 10.14
C ALA A 168 -20.36 -9.60 9.77
N ILE A 169 -19.36 -10.49 9.74
CA ILE A 169 -19.57 -11.88 9.33
C ILE A 169 -20.29 -12.63 10.46
N PRO A 170 -21.48 -13.20 10.24
CA PRO A 170 -22.21 -13.97 11.25
C PRO A 170 -21.56 -15.35 11.44
N VAL A 171 -20.58 -15.42 12.34
CA VAL A 171 -19.85 -16.64 12.66
C VAL A 171 -20.79 -17.72 13.18
N ILE A 172 -21.81 -17.31 13.93
CA ILE A 172 -22.83 -18.22 14.46
C ILE A 172 -23.64 -18.93 13.37
N ALA A 173 -23.83 -18.30 12.20
CA ALA A 173 -24.51 -18.91 11.05
C ALA A 173 -23.59 -19.84 10.24
N LEU A 174 -22.28 -19.81 10.47
CA LEU A 174 -21.25 -20.56 9.73
C LEU A 174 -20.83 -21.85 10.47
N HIS A 175 -21.78 -22.59 11.02
CA HIS A 175 -21.48 -23.77 11.83
C HIS A 175 -20.84 -24.93 11.05
N LEU A 176 -21.08 -25.05 9.74
CA LEU A 176 -20.49 -26.05 8.85
C LEU A 176 -19.28 -25.54 8.04
N SER A 177 -18.94 -24.26 8.13
CA SER A 177 -17.88 -23.63 7.35
C SER A 177 -16.75 -23.14 8.25
N ASP A 178 -15.51 -23.50 7.97
CA ASP A 178 -14.37 -22.92 8.64
C ASP A 178 -14.02 -21.58 8.00
N ILE A 179 -13.71 -20.61 8.84
CA ILE A 179 -13.21 -19.30 8.42
C ILE A 179 -11.71 -19.30 8.69
N LYS A 180 -10.92 -19.03 7.65
CA LYS A 180 -9.46 -18.95 7.75
C LYS A 180 -8.96 -17.65 7.19
N ILE A 181 -7.94 -17.10 7.83
CA ILE A 181 -7.17 -15.97 7.31
C ILE A 181 -5.76 -16.46 7.06
N HIS A 182 -5.29 -16.29 5.83
CA HIS A 182 -3.93 -16.60 5.42
C HIS A 182 -3.16 -15.32 5.19
N ILE A 183 -1.92 -15.27 5.66
CA ILE A 183 -1.02 -14.13 5.45
C ILE A 183 0.27 -14.65 4.85
N ASP A 184 0.67 -14.07 3.73
CA ASP A 184 2.00 -14.22 3.17
C ASP A 184 2.84 -13.03 3.62
N PHE A 185 3.88 -13.26 4.41
CA PHE A 185 4.82 -12.22 4.80
C PHE A 185 5.89 -12.03 3.73
N ASN A 186 6.32 -10.79 3.53
CA ASN A 186 7.46 -10.48 2.67
C ASN A 186 8.77 -10.98 3.30
N SER A 187 9.74 -11.34 2.44
CA SER A 187 11.08 -11.71 2.90
C SER A 187 11.81 -10.50 3.49
N LEU A 188 12.71 -10.77 4.45
CA LEU A 188 13.51 -9.73 5.12
C LEU A 188 14.26 -8.86 4.10
N GLU A 189 14.84 -9.45 3.07
CA GLU A 189 15.56 -8.75 2.00
C GLU A 189 14.71 -7.71 1.27
N ASN A 190 13.39 -7.88 1.20
CA ASN A 190 12.49 -6.94 0.54
C ASN A 190 12.06 -5.75 1.39
N ILE A 191 12.23 -5.84 2.71
CA ILE A 191 11.70 -4.88 3.68
C ILE A 191 12.78 -4.21 4.54
N LEU A 192 13.96 -4.81 4.63
CA LEU A 192 15.14 -4.25 5.29
C LEU A 192 16.11 -3.71 4.25
N ILE A 193 16.63 -2.53 4.50
CA ILE A 193 17.56 -1.84 3.64
C ILE A 193 18.87 -1.68 4.40
N GLN A 194 19.96 -1.99 3.72
CA GLN A 194 21.33 -1.80 4.22
C GLN A 194 21.96 -0.59 3.53
N SER A 195 22.75 0.17 4.27
CA SER A 195 23.61 1.22 3.74
C SER A 195 24.93 1.26 4.52
N PRO A 196 26.06 1.56 3.86
CA PRO A 196 26.26 1.82 2.43
C PRO A 196 26.18 0.57 1.54
N THR A 197 26.06 0.78 0.22
CA THR A 197 26.04 -0.30 -0.77
C THR A 197 27.33 -0.42 -1.57
N ASN A 198 28.10 0.68 -1.65
CA ASN A 198 29.30 0.77 -2.46
C ASN A 198 30.37 1.63 -1.78
N TYR A 199 31.60 1.46 -2.21
CA TYR A 199 32.68 2.39 -1.89
C TYR A 199 33.59 2.63 -3.07
N ILE A 200 34.29 3.75 -3.05
CA ILE A 200 35.33 4.13 -4.00
C ILE A 200 36.50 4.81 -3.26
N GLU A 201 37.73 4.57 -3.70
CA GLU A 201 38.86 5.28 -3.15
C GLU A 201 39.02 6.62 -3.87
N ILE A 202 39.39 7.68 -3.12
CA ILE A 202 39.57 9.03 -3.65
C ILE A 202 41.01 9.51 -3.49
N GLU A 203 41.37 10.51 -4.29
CA GLU A 203 42.74 11.06 -4.25
C GLU A 203 42.95 11.96 -3.02
N GLU A 204 41.89 12.66 -2.61
CA GLU A 204 41.89 13.61 -1.51
C GLU A 204 42.04 12.91 -0.14
N ASN A 205 42.70 13.60 0.78
CA ASN A 205 42.84 13.16 2.17
C ASN A 205 41.68 13.64 3.05
N ILE A 206 40.83 14.54 2.54
CA ILE A 206 39.72 15.18 3.27
C ILE A 206 38.48 15.13 2.39
N CYS A 207 37.38 14.80 2.98
CA CYS A 207 36.06 14.83 2.37
C CYS A 207 35.16 15.78 3.15
N LEU A 208 34.55 16.74 2.46
CA LEU A 208 33.64 17.75 3.04
C LEU A 208 32.17 17.48 2.75
N PHE A 209 31.84 16.31 2.23
CA PHE A 209 30.43 15.92 2.09
C PHE A 209 29.82 15.68 3.46
N GLU A 210 28.55 16.06 3.58
CA GLU A 210 27.76 15.82 4.80
C GLU A 210 27.05 14.47 4.71
N GLU A 211 26.96 13.73 5.80
CA GLU A 211 26.25 12.44 5.85
C GLU A 211 24.78 12.59 5.39
N GLY A 212 24.34 11.73 4.48
CA GLY A 212 23.02 11.79 3.86
C GLY A 212 22.90 12.79 2.69
N GLU A 213 23.99 13.50 2.36
CA GLU A 213 24.02 14.42 1.22
C GLU A 213 23.95 13.65 -0.10
N ILE A 214 23.25 14.22 -1.09
CA ILE A 214 23.23 13.67 -2.44
C ILE A 214 24.48 14.14 -3.17
N ILE A 215 25.29 13.17 -3.56
CA ILE A 215 26.46 13.36 -4.40
C ILE A 215 26.17 12.82 -5.79
N LYS A 216 26.76 13.43 -6.80
CA LYS A 216 26.52 13.10 -8.21
C LYS A 216 27.83 12.83 -8.92
N GLN A 217 27.75 11.95 -9.90
CA GLN A 217 28.83 11.72 -10.85
C GLN A 217 28.24 11.76 -12.25
N ASN A 218 28.86 12.55 -13.13
CA ASN A 218 28.43 12.60 -14.53
C ASN A 218 29.14 11.51 -15.33
N TYR A 219 28.38 10.67 -15.99
CA TYR A 219 28.89 9.67 -16.92
C TYR A 219 28.10 9.71 -18.22
N ASN A 220 28.73 9.96 -19.33
CA ASN A 220 28.13 10.04 -20.67
C ASN A 220 26.91 10.96 -20.72
N ASN A 221 26.96 12.14 -20.10
CA ASN A 221 25.87 13.12 -19.95
C ASN A 221 24.68 12.66 -19.09
N ASN A 222 24.86 11.58 -18.34
CA ASN A 222 23.89 11.15 -17.34
C ASN A 222 24.47 11.34 -15.94
N ASP A 223 23.74 12.00 -15.06
CA ASP A 223 24.11 12.15 -13.67
C ASP A 223 23.67 10.91 -12.88
N ILE A 224 24.63 10.24 -12.27
CA ILE A 224 24.41 9.14 -11.34
C ILE A 224 24.31 9.75 -9.95
N GLU A 225 23.15 9.62 -9.32
CA GLU A 225 22.90 10.12 -7.97
C GLU A 225 23.18 9.03 -6.92
N MET A 226 23.83 9.43 -5.83
CA MET A 226 24.22 8.57 -4.72
C MET A 226 24.02 9.32 -3.41
N ILE A 227 23.80 8.62 -2.32
CA ILE A 227 23.77 9.19 -0.96
C ILE A 227 25.14 8.95 -0.33
N PHE A 228 25.80 10.02 0.08
CA PHE A 228 27.02 9.92 0.86
C PHE A 228 26.70 9.42 2.27
N GLU A 229 27.43 8.40 2.74
CA GLU A 229 27.24 7.79 4.07
C GLU A 229 28.42 8.04 5.01
N TYR A 230 29.65 7.79 4.54
CA TYR A 230 30.84 7.87 5.37
C TYR A 230 32.14 8.01 4.55
N PHE A 231 33.14 8.66 5.12
CA PHE A 231 34.49 8.70 4.58
C PHE A 231 35.50 8.15 5.60
N ASP A 232 36.23 7.11 5.18
CA ASP A 232 37.32 6.57 5.99
C ASP A 232 38.65 7.27 5.60
N TYR A 233 39.13 8.09 6.52
CA TYR A 233 40.37 8.87 6.33
C TYR A 233 41.61 7.99 6.25
N THR A 234 41.62 6.78 6.80
CA THR A 234 42.77 5.89 6.82
C THR A 234 42.97 5.17 5.51
N THR A 235 41.90 4.68 4.92
CA THR A 235 41.88 3.97 3.63
C THR A 235 41.51 4.87 2.47
N LYS A 236 41.14 6.13 2.70
CA LYS A 236 40.64 7.10 1.73
C LYS A 236 39.39 6.58 0.97
N ARG A 237 38.58 5.80 1.62
CA ARG A 237 37.38 5.22 1.02
C ARG A 237 36.17 6.07 1.30
N LEU A 238 35.48 6.43 0.22
CA LEU A 238 34.20 7.11 0.24
C LEU A 238 33.11 6.06 0.13
N TYR A 239 32.31 5.89 1.20
CA TYR A 239 31.21 4.96 1.25
C TYR A 239 29.90 5.67 0.92
N TYR A 240 29.09 5.07 0.04
CA TYR A 240 27.85 5.66 -0.42
C TYR A 240 26.79 4.60 -0.75
N THR A 241 25.53 5.03 -0.80
CA THR A 241 24.42 4.20 -1.23
C THR A 241 23.97 4.62 -2.61
N LYS A 242 24.05 3.71 -3.59
CA LYS A 242 23.49 3.93 -4.92
C LYS A 242 21.99 3.76 -4.91
N TYR A 243 21.31 4.61 -5.67
CA TYR A 243 19.88 4.47 -5.89
C TYR A 243 19.53 3.24 -6.74
N ASP A 244 20.36 2.89 -7.70
CA ASP A 244 20.10 1.83 -8.66
C ASP A 244 21.25 0.82 -8.75
N GLN A 245 20.92 -0.47 -8.67
CA GLN A 245 21.89 -1.55 -8.87
C GLN A 245 22.23 -1.79 -10.35
N SER A 246 21.39 -1.33 -11.28
CA SER A 246 21.53 -1.62 -12.71
C SER A 246 22.64 -0.84 -13.41
N PHE A 247 23.20 0.18 -12.77
CA PHE A 247 24.33 0.94 -13.30
C PHE A 247 25.66 0.47 -12.72
N SER A 248 26.07 -0.74 -13.07
CA SER A 248 27.49 -1.13 -13.00
C SER A 248 28.24 -0.56 -14.21
N TYR A 249 28.36 0.76 -14.29
CA TYR A 249 29.08 1.41 -15.36
C TYR A 249 30.61 1.47 -15.17
N TYR A 250 31.13 0.73 -14.23
CA TYR A 250 32.54 0.51 -14.09
C TYR A 250 32.94 -0.90 -14.50
N GLN A 251 32.61 -1.30 -15.72
CA GLN A 251 33.34 -2.40 -16.32
C GLN A 251 34.66 -1.86 -16.87
N SER A 252 35.72 -2.30 -16.23
CA SER A 252 37.10 -2.24 -16.68
C SER A 252 37.21 -2.46 -18.18
N ASN A 253 37.49 -1.47 -18.95
CA ASN A 253 38.24 -1.59 -20.19
C ASN A 253 38.36 -0.26 -20.94
N SER A 254 38.77 0.80 -20.28
CA SER A 254 39.39 1.89 -21.01
C SER A 254 40.12 2.82 -20.07
N MET A 255 41.32 3.16 -20.43
CA MET A 255 42.02 4.35 -19.96
C MET A 255 41.23 5.61 -20.31
N ILE A 256 40.10 5.79 -19.66
CA ILE A 256 39.29 6.98 -19.81
C ILE A 256 39.83 8.02 -18.86
N ASN A 257 40.08 9.22 -19.37
CA ASN A 257 40.60 10.37 -18.65
C ASN A 257 39.89 10.53 -17.29
N LYS A 258 40.60 10.21 -16.21
CA LYS A 258 40.12 10.30 -14.81
C LYS A 258 39.51 11.66 -14.48
N SER A 259 39.92 12.72 -15.15
CA SER A 259 39.45 14.10 -14.92
C SER A 259 37.96 14.33 -15.21
N ASN A 260 37.27 13.42 -15.91
CA ASN A 260 35.84 13.56 -16.24
C ASN A 260 34.89 12.91 -15.22
N TYR A 261 35.44 12.24 -14.19
CA TYR A 261 34.62 11.47 -13.22
C TYR A 261 34.57 12.08 -11.83
N LYS A 262 34.52 13.40 -11.77
CA LYS A 262 34.34 14.10 -10.49
C LYS A 262 33.06 13.65 -9.80
N ILE A 263 33.17 13.33 -8.50
CA ILE A 263 32.04 13.17 -7.62
C ILE A 263 31.80 14.53 -6.96
N TYR A 264 30.64 15.12 -7.13
CA TYR A 264 30.34 16.48 -6.69
C TYR A 264 28.97 16.57 -6.01
N ASN A 265 28.81 17.58 -5.17
CA ASN A 265 27.54 17.92 -4.54
C ASN A 265 26.88 19.15 -5.19
N GLU A 266 25.72 19.53 -4.72
CA GLU A 266 24.99 20.74 -5.19
C GLU A 266 25.75 22.06 -4.91
N LYS A 267 26.66 22.06 -3.92
CA LYS A 267 27.53 23.20 -3.57
C LYS A 267 28.76 23.28 -4.45
N ASN A 268 28.91 22.44 -5.50
CA ASN A 268 30.07 22.32 -6.39
C ASN A 268 31.39 21.90 -5.68
N TYR A 269 31.32 21.38 -4.46
CA TYR A 269 32.47 20.70 -3.89
C TYR A 269 32.62 19.34 -4.58
N TYR A 270 33.85 18.95 -4.88
CA TYR A 270 34.11 17.68 -5.60
C TYR A 270 35.32 16.95 -5.04
N VAL A 271 35.32 15.65 -5.27
CA VAL A 271 36.46 14.75 -5.02
C VAL A 271 36.75 13.93 -6.27
N MET A 272 37.99 13.47 -6.40
CA MET A 272 38.45 12.70 -7.56
C MET A 272 38.61 11.22 -7.19
N PRO A 273 37.91 10.30 -7.89
CA PRO A 273 38.11 8.88 -7.67
C PRO A 273 39.52 8.44 -8.09
N SER A 274 40.18 7.62 -7.26
CA SER A 274 41.48 7.02 -7.51
C SER A 274 41.41 5.53 -7.84
N SER A 275 40.32 4.86 -7.53
CA SER A 275 40.08 3.45 -7.82
C SER A 275 38.81 3.25 -8.64
N GLU A 276 38.55 2.01 -9.04
CA GLU A 276 37.25 1.57 -9.51
C GLU A 276 36.29 1.46 -8.34
N GLU A 277 34.97 1.51 -8.64
CA GLU A 277 33.92 1.30 -7.68
C GLU A 277 33.90 -0.17 -7.22
N ASN A 278 33.74 -0.35 -5.92
CA ASN A 278 33.60 -1.65 -5.32
C ASN A 278 32.23 -1.76 -4.61
N PHE A 279 31.61 -2.92 -4.69
CA PHE A 279 30.44 -3.24 -3.87
C PHE A 279 30.85 -3.39 -2.41
N TYR A 280 30.06 -2.81 -1.54
CA TYR A 280 30.15 -3.03 -0.11
C TYR A 280 28.93 -3.80 0.36
N SER A 281 29.15 -4.99 0.88
CA SER A 281 28.09 -5.77 1.48
C SER A 281 28.54 -6.29 2.84
N PHE A 282 27.66 -6.20 3.80
CA PHE A 282 27.85 -6.80 5.11
C PHE A 282 26.68 -7.76 5.39
N ALA A 283 26.87 -8.66 6.31
CA ALA A 283 25.91 -9.72 6.56
C ALA A 283 24.58 -9.14 7.05
N TYR A 284 23.47 -9.61 6.45
CA TYR A 284 22.15 -9.36 7.02
C TYR A 284 22.09 -9.96 8.43
N PRO A 285 21.60 -9.20 9.41
CA PRO A 285 21.36 -9.76 10.72
C PRO A 285 20.34 -10.89 10.62
N ASN A 286 20.56 -11.96 11.36
CA ASN A 286 19.61 -13.08 11.43
C ASN A 286 18.42 -12.66 12.29
N LEU A 287 17.44 -12.01 11.67
CA LEU A 287 16.24 -11.50 12.30
C LEU A 287 15.04 -12.40 12.01
N SER A 288 14.23 -12.60 13.02
CA SER A 288 12.92 -13.24 12.90
C SER A 288 11.85 -12.36 13.56
N ILE A 289 10.60 -12.53 13.16
CA ILE A 289 9.48 -11.83 13.80
C ILE A 289 9.36 -12.32 15.25
N ASN A 290 9.44 -11.39 16.22
CA ASN A 290 9.36 -11.73 17.64
C ASN A 290 8.00 -12.35 17.98
N GLN A 291 6.93 -11.66 17.61
CA GLN A 291 5.56 -12.11 17.83
C GLN A 291 4.64 -11.60 16.71
N SER A 292 3.70 -12.44 16.28
CA SER A 292 2.61 -11.99 15.39
C SER A 292 1.34 -12.81 15.65
N TYR A 293 0.19 -12.14 15.58
CA TYR A 293 -1.13 -12.73 15.76
C TYR A 293 -2.21 -11.83 15.15
N LEU A 294 -3.43 -12.35 15.05
CA LEU A 294 -4.60 -11.56 14.67
C LEU A 294 -5.28 -10.99 15.92
N ILE A 295 -5.77 -9.76 15.83
CA ILE A 295 -6.69 -9.15 16.78
C ILE A 295 -8.03 -9.06 16.06
N LEU A 296 -9.01 -9.81 16.56
CA LEU A 296 -10.35 -9.90 15.99
C LEU A 296 -11.35 -9.30 16.96
N ASN A 297 -12.10 -8.30 16.51
CA ASN A 297 -13.20 -7.75 17.31
C ASN A 297 -14.47 -8.55 17.03
N PHE A 298 -14.90 -9.27 18.02
CA PHE A 298 -16.14 -10.02 18.01
C PHE A 298 -17.30 -9.23 18.63
N ILE A 299 -18.50 -9.50 18.14
CA ILE A 299 -19.74 -8.94 18.67
C ILE A 299 -20.55 -10.08 19.24
N TYR A 300 -21.07 -9.87 20.46
CA TYR A 300 -21.98 -10.75 21.16
C TYR A 300 -23.37 -10.10 21.15
N LEU A 301 -24.37 -10.86 20.71
CA LEU A 301 -25.74 -10.41 20.54
C LEU A 301 -26.64 -10.86 21.71
N ASP A 302 -27.79 -10.20 21.88
CA ASP A 302 -28.79 -10.70 22.77
C ASP A 302 -29.44 -12.01 22.26
N ASN A 303 -30.13 -12.72 23.13
CA ASN A 303 -30.68 -14.03 22.82
C ASN A 303 -31.71 -14.03 21.67
N MET A 304 -32.45 -12.95 21.48
CA MET A 304 -33.46 -12.85 20.42
C MET A 304 -32.81 -12.65 19.06
N GLU A 305 -31.87 -11.71 18.98
CA GLU A 305 -31.11 -11.39 17.77
C GLU A 305 -30.20 -12.55 17.40
N ARG A 306 -29.52 -13.15 18.37
CA ARG A 306 -28.66 -14.31 18.19
C ARG A 306 -29.37 -15.48 17.52
N LYS A 307 -30.59 -15.83 17.97
CA LYS A 307 -31.43 -16.86 17.36
C LYS A 307 -31.79 -16.51 15.91
N LYS A 308 -32.14 -15.24 15.66
CA LYS A 308 -32.45 -14.76 14.30
C LYS A 308 -31.24 -14.90 13.36
N PHE A 309 -30.06 -14.47 13.78
CA PHE A 309 -28.83 -14.62 12.97
C PHE A 309 -28.49 -16.09 12.75
N ALA A 310 -28.64 -16.96 13.75
CA ALA A 310 -28.30 -18.38 13.63
C ALA A 310 -29.23 -19.16 12.68
N GLN A 311 -30.49 -18.78 12.57
CA GLN A 311 -31.51 -19.51 11.83
C GLN A 311 -31.82 -18.94 10.43
N SER A 312 -31.47 -17.68 10.18
CA SER A 312 -31.77 -17.02 8.92
C SER A 312 -30.69 -17.33 7.87
N ASN A 313 -31.09 -17.40 6.62
CA ASN A 313 -30.18 -17.29 5.50
C ASN A 313 -29.75 -15.82 5.35
N HIS A 314 -28.47 -15.60 5.00
CA HIS A 314 -27.94 -14.26 4.87
C HIS A 314 -27.40 -14.02 3.47
N GLU A 315 -27.69 -12.83 2.96
CA GLU A 315 -27.12 -12.30 1.72
C GLU A 315 -26.56 -10.91 1.99
N TYR A 316 -25.26 -10.73 1.75
CA TYR A 316 -24.58 -9.46 1.93
C TYR A 316 -24.04 -9.00 0.59
N LEU A 317 -24.36 -7.77 0.20
CA LEU A 317 -23.67 -7.10 -0.89
C LEU A 317 -22.31 -6.68 -0.36
N ILE A 318 -21.25 -7.22 -0.96
CA ILE A 318 -19.87 -6.94 -0.58
C ILE A 318 -19.10 -6.36 -1.76
N THR A 319 -17.98 -5.73 -1.47
CA THR A 319 -17.00 -5.35 -2.49
C THR A 319 -15.74 -6.15 -2.30
N THR A 320 -15.26 -6.76 -3.38
CA THR A 320 -14.05 -7.59 -3.44
C THR A 320 -13.00 -6.97 -4.35
N LEU A 321 -11.75 -7.21 -4.04
CA LEU A 321 -10.62 -6.73 -4.82
C LEU A 321 -10.25 -7.73 -5.91
N GLN A 322 -10.08 -7.23 -7.15
CA GLN A 322 -9.49 -7.98 -8.24
C GLN A 322 -8.18 -7.34 -8.66
N TYR A 323 -7.17 -8.15 -8.90
CA TYR A 323 -5.83 -7.72 -9.27
C TYR A 323 -5.25 -8.61 -10.37
N THR A 324 -4.79 -8.00 -11.45
CA THR A 324 -4.30 -8.73 -12.63
C THR A 324 -2.83 -9.16 -12.55
N GLY A 325 -2.16 -8.86 -11.45
CA GLY A 325 -0.71 -9.05 -11.33
C GLY A 325 0.09 -7.85 -11.81
N GLU A 326 1.37 -7.84 -11.46
CA GLU A 326 2.33 -6.81 -11.86
C GLU A 326 2.82 -7.06 -13.30
N ARG A 327 2.83 -6.02 -14.13
CA ARG A 327 3.31 -6.08 -15.52
C ARG A 327 4.47 -5.13 -15.73
N LYS A 328 5.56 -5.63 -16.31
CA LYS A 328 6.70 -4.81 -16.75
C LYS A 328 6.40 -4.18 -18.11
N ILE A 329 6.63 -2.86 -18.22
CA ILE A 329 6.47 -2.11 -19.46
C ILE A 329 7.78 -1.39 -19.75
N TYR A 330 8.23 -1.52 -20.98
CA TYR A 330 9.51 -1.00 -21.46
C TYR A 330 9.37 0.18 -22.42
N ASN A 331 8.17 0.39 -22.96
CA ASN A 331 7.88 1.41 -23.96
C ASN A 331 7.13 2.59 -23.37
N THR A 332 7.20 3.74 -24.02
CA THR A 332 6.49 4.96 -23.63
C THR A 332 4.98 4.93 -23.93
N SER A 333 4.48 3.91 -24.60
CA SER A 333 3.06 3.65 -24.76
C SER A 333 2.74 2.18 -24.54
N ALA A 334 1.57 1.88 -23.95
CA ALA A 334 1.16 0.51 -23.68
C ALA A 334 -0.36 0.37 -23.70
N LYS A 335 -0.84 -0.71 -24.31
CA LYS A 335 -2.24 -1.14 -24.28
C LYS A 335 -2.36 -2.40 -23.44
N ILE A 336 -3.10 -2.32 -22.35
CA ILE A 336 -3.21 -3.37 -21.36
C ILE A 336 -4.63 -3.91 -21.35
N LYS A 337 -4.81 -5.15 -21.74
CA LYS A 337 -6.08 -5.85 -21.60
C LYS A 337 -6.30 -6.18 -20.13
N LEU A 338 -7.46 -5.78 -19.60
CA LEU A 338 -7.90 -6.01 -18.24
C LEU A 338 -8.88 -7.19 -18.21
N ASN A 339 -8.50 -8.25 -17.48
CA ASN A 339 -9.33 -9.45 -17.35
C ASN A 339 -10.11 -9.40 -16.03
N PHE A 340 -10.89 -8.35 -15.84
CA PHE A 340 -11.77 -8.20 -14.69
C PHE A 340 -13.18 -8.72 -15.03
N ILE A 341 -13.88 -9.18 -14.00
CA ILE A 341 -15.25 -9.66 -14.06
C ILE A 341 -16.09 -8.94 -13.02
N ASN A 342 -17.38 -9.20 -12.99
CA ASN A 342 -18.36 -8.65 -12.06
C ASN A 342 -18.65 -7.14 -12.25
N PRO A 343 -19.68 -6.61 -11.63
CA PRO A 343 -19.97 -5.16 -11.64
C PRO A 343 -18.85 -4.37 -10.96
N SER A 344 -18.02 -3.69 -11.75
CA SER A 344 -16.94 -2.85 -11.28
C SER A 344 -17.47 -1.54 -10.73
N LYS A 345 -17.03 -1.19 -9.53
CA LYS A 345 -17.29 0.08 -8.87
C LYS A 345 -16.26 1.10 -9.23
N GLU A 346 -14.97 0.71 -9.14
CA GLU A 346 -13.82 1.57 -9.37
C GLU A 346 -12.63 0.79 -9.89
N ILE A 347 -11.78 1.46 -10.66
CA ILE A 347 -10.48 0.94 -11.11
C ILE A 347 -9.39 1.91 -10.67
N PHE A 348 -8.28 1.33 -10.20
CA PHE A 348 -7.07 2.05 -9.81
C PHE A 348 -5.88 1.51 -10.57
N TRP A 349 -4.99 2.39 -11.00
CA TRP A 349 -3.75 1.96 -11.63
C TRP A 349 -2.57 2.83 -11.19
N VAL A 350 -1.46 2.16 -10.95
CA VAL A 350 -0.21 2.77 -10.50
C VAL A 350 0.94 2.26 -11.35
N ALA A 351 1.85 3.16 -11.68
CA ALA A 351 3.09 2.84 -12.37
C ALA A 351 4.27 3.24 -11.50
N GLN A 352 5.26 2.37 -11.40
CA GLN A 352 6.42 2.59 -10.57
C GLN A 352 7.69 2.18 -11.31
N LEU A 353 8.74 3.00 -11.26
CA LEU A 353 10.04 2.62 -11.81
C LEU A 353 10.60 1.41 -11.05
N ASN A 354 11.05 0.40 -11.80
CA ASN A 354 11.61 -0.81 -11.20
C ASN A 354 12.79 -0.50 -10.27
N LYS A 355 13.64 0.47 -10.65
CA LYS A 355 14.78 0.94 -9.84
C LYS A 355 14.35 1.54 -8.49
N ILE A 356 13.21 2.21 -8.41
CA ILE A 356 12.70 2.79 -7.16
C ILE A 356 12.15 1.69 -6.26
N LYS A 357 11.37 0.77 -6.82
CA LYS A 357 10.71 -0.30 -6.06
C LYS A 357 11.65 -1.40 -5.61
N ASN A 358 12.52 -1.86 -6.50
CA ASN A 358 13.36 -3.04 -6.30
C ASN A 358 14.86 -2.72 -6.28
N GLY A 359 15.24 -1.45 -6.39
CA GLY A 359 16.62 -0.99 -6.22
C GLY A 359 17.08 -1.05 -4.76
N ASN A 360 18.24 -0.48 -4.48
CA ASN A 360 18.83 -0.51 -3.14
C ASN A 360 17.98 0.20 -2.09
N ILE A 361 17.22 1.23 -2.49
CA ILE A 361 16.41 2.06 -1.57
C ILE A 361 15.04 1.45 -1.27
N LYS A 362 14.52 0.60 -2.15
CA LYS A 362 13.26 -0.17 -1.97
C LYS A 362 12.06 0.68 -1.51
N GLU A 363 11.84 1.83 -2.17
CA GLU A 363 10.67 2.67 -1.89
C GLU A 363 9.41 2.07 -2.51
N LYS A 364 8.78 1.14 -1.77
CA LYS A 364 7.68 0.28 -2.26
C LYS A 364 6.40 1.02 -2.62
N PHE A 365 6.15 2.18 -2.01
CA PHE A 365 4.92 2.95 -2.19
C PHE A 365 5.15 4.31 -2.86
N ASN A 366 6.33 4.51 -3.46
CA ASN A 366 6.61 5.69 -4.24
C ASN A 366 6.25 5.48 -5.71
N TYR A 367 5.19 6.10 -6.17
CA TYR A 367 4.66 5.99 -7.54
C TYR A 367 5.10 7.16 -8.43
N THR A 368 6.06 7.96 -7.98
CA THR A 368 6.55 9.13 -8.71
C THR A 368 7.82 8.81 -9.50
N SER A 369 8.22 9.75 -10.35
CA SER A 369 9.44 9.67 -11.15
C SER A 369 10.73 9.87 -10.35
N ASN A 370 10.65 10.30 -9.07
CA ASN A 370 11.78 10.64 -8.23
C ASN A 370 11.73 9.85 -6.91
N ILE A 371 12.89 9.48 -6.39
CA ILE A 371 13.04 8.72 -5.15
C ILE A 371 12.54 9.49 -3.91
N LYS A 372 12.65 10.82 -3.93
CA LYS A 372 12.26 11.70 -2.81
C LYS A 372 10.75 11.95 -2.69
N TYR A 373 9.90 11.23 -3.41
CA TYR A 373 8.45 11.49 -3.49
C TYR A 373 8.06 12.87 -4.04
N SER A 374 9.02 13.65 -4.53
CA SER A 374 8.81 14.98 -5.12
C SER A 374 8.71 14.95 -6.66
N GLY A 375 8.71 13.75 -7.23
CA GLY A 375 8.59 13.54 -8.66
C GLY A 375 7.16 13.68 -9.17
N THR A 376 7.01 13.57 -10.49
CA THR A 376 5.73 13.60 -11.16
C THR A 376 5.23 12.18 -11.48
N ASN A 377 3.93 12.05 -11.72
CA ASN A 377 3.32 10.81 -12.17
C ASN A 377 3.98 10.33 -13.48
N LEU A 378 4.33 9.05 -13.52
CA LEU A 378 4.94 8.40 -14.68
C LEU A 378 3.97 8.19 -15.84
N ILE A 379 2.66 8.17 -15.54
CA ILE A 379 1.59 8.05 -16.52
C ILE A 379 1.17 9.47 -16.91
N LEU A 380 1.44 9.87 -18.15
CA LEU A 380 1.12 11.20 -18.64
C LEU A 380 -0.36 11.33 -19.00
N ASN A 381 -0.86 10.35 -19.74
CA ASN A 381 -2.25 10.29 -20.19
C ASN A 381 -2.76 8.87 -20.13
N SER A 382 -4.07 8.71 -19.92
CA SER A 382 -4.73 7.40 -19.91
C SER A 382 -6.07 7.45 -20.63
N GLN A 383 -6.49 6.30 -21.16
CA GLN A 383 -7.81 6.11 -21.76
C GLN A 383 -8.31 4.69 -21.50
N ILE A 384 -9.61 4.55 -21.21
CA ILE A 384 -10.25 3.25 -21.06
C ILE A 384 -11.12 2.97 -22.29
N HIS A 385 -10.89 1.83 -22.94
CA HIS A 385 -11.66 1.34 -24.07
C HIS A 385 -12.54 0.17 -23.65
N HIS A 386 -13.77 0.15 -24.11
CA HIS A 386 -14.69 -0.98 -23.96
C HIS A 386 -15.13 -1.47 -25.35
N ASN A 387 -14.85 -2.73 -25.68
CA ASN A 387 -15.20 -3.36 -26.97
C ASN A 387 -14.72 -2.53 -28.18
N GLY A 388 -13.50 -2.02 -28.12
CA GLY A 388 -12.91 -1.17 -29.17
C GLY A 388 -13.47 0.25 -29.26
N LEU A 389 -14.45 0.60 -28.44
CA LEU A 389 -15.01 1.97 -28.40
C LEU A 389 -14.32 2.80 -27.29
N ASN A 390 -13.96 4.02 -27.64
CA ASN A 390 -13.41 4.97 -26.68
C ASN A 390 -14.51 5.44 -25.73
N ARG A 391 -14.51 4.95 -24.49
CA ARG A 391 -15.47 5.37 -23.45
C ARG A 391 -15.09 6.68 -22.81
N SER A 392 -13.81 6.97 -22.72
CA SER A 392 -13.26 8.25 -22.28
C SER A 392 -12.40 8.83 -23.40
N GLN A 393 -12.16 10.13 -23.38
CA GLN A 393 -11.08 10.73 -24.16
C GLN A 393 -9.75 10.46 -23.44
N PHE A 394 -8.63 10.69 -24.10
CA PHE A 394 -7.34 10.76 -23.44
C PHE A 394 -7.32 11.96 -22.49
N PHE A 395 -7.38 11.67 -21.20
CA PHE A 395 -7.20 12.69 -20.18
C PHE A 395 -5.80 12.58 -19.60
N ASP A 396 -5.32 13.71 -19.12
CA ASP A 396 -4.01 13.82 -18.49
C ASP A 396 -3.98 13.24 -17.06
N LYS A 397 -2.79 13.19 -16.50
CA LYS A 397 -2.55 12.70 -15.14
C LYS A 397 -3.33 13.47 -14.07
N PHE A 398 -3.57 14.80 -14.23
CA PHE A 398 -4.30 15.59 -13.25
C PHE A 398 -5.76 15.16 -13.15
N PHE A 399 -6.37 14.79 -14.29
CA PHE A 399 -7.74 14.32 -14.30
C PHE A 399 -7.94 13.02 -13.50
N TYR A 400 -7.09 12.01 -13.72
CA TYR A 400 -7.23 10.73 -13.06
C TYR A 400 -6.68 10.69 -11.63
N ASN A 401 -5.68 11.51 -11.32
CA ASN A 401 -5.09 11.54 -9.99
C ASN A 401 -5.83 12.51 -9.06
N TYR A 402 -6.07 13.77 -9.47
CA TYR A 402 -6.64 14.80 -8.59
C TYR A 402 -8.13 15.03 -8.81
N VAL A 403 -8.60 15.22 -10.06
CA VAL A 403 -10.00 15.57 -10.31
C VAL A 403 -10.92 14.42 -9.90
N LYS A 404 -10.57 13.19 -10.28
CA LYS A 404 -11.41 12.02 -9.96
C LYS A 404 -11.42 11.73 -8.46
N THR A 405 -10.29 11.84 -7.78
CA THR A 405 -10.25 11.63 -6.33
C THR A 405 -10.99 12.72 -5.57
N TYR A 406 -10.83 13.97 -5.94
CA TYR A 406 -11.57 15.09 -5.34
C TYR A 406 -13.10 14.95 -5.47
N LEU A 407 -13.56 14.40 -6.61
CA LEU A 407 -15.00 14.23 -6.86
C LEU A 407 -15.61 13.04 -6.12
N PHE A 408 -14.86 11.98 -5.88
CA PHE A 408 -15.39 10.69 -5.47
C PHE A 408 -14.89 10.18 -4.12
N HIS A 409 -13.83 10.76 -3.58
CA HIS A 409 -13.24 10.35 -2.31
C HIS A 409 -13.09 11.50 -1.31
N SER A 410 -13.08 11.16 -0.04
CA SER A 410 -12.94 12.10 1.06
C SER A 410 -11.54 12.72 1.14
N ASN A 411 -10.55 12.04 0.55
CA ASN A 411 -9.15 12.50 0.54
C ASN A 411 -8.58 12.62 -0.86
N THR A 412 -7.58 13.50 -0.99
CA THR A 412 -6.73 13.55 -2.17
C THR A 412 -5.59 12.54 -2.03
N ILE A 413 -5.32 11.79 -3.10
CA ILE A 413 -4.26 10.78 -3.15
C ILE A 413 -2.90 11.43 -3.44
N GLU A 414 -1.83 10.73 -3.04
CA GLU A 414 -0.45 11.07 -3.43
C GLU A 414 -0.27 11.02 -4.96
N GLU A 415 0.70 11.78 -5.48
CA GLU A 415 1.06 11.78 -6.91
C GLU A 415 1.40 10.36 -7.39
N GLY A 416 0.88 9.99 -8.56
CA GLY A 416 1.17 8.71 -9.23
C GLY A 416 0.11 7.62 -9.04
N ILE A 417 -0.92 7.86 -8.23
CA ILE A 417 -2.06 6.96 -8.10
C ILE A 417 -3.19 7.49 -8.97
N ASN A 418 -3.64 6.72 -9.94
CA ASN A 418 -4.71 7.12 -10.86
C ASN A 418 -5.95 6.27 -10.60
N MET A 419 -7.13 6.87 -10.73
CA MET A 419 -8.39 6.19 -10.52
C MET A 419 -9.48 6.59 -11.52
N TYR A 420 -10.45 5.70 -11.68
CA TYR A 420 -11.71 5.97 -12.37
C TYR A 420 -12.87 5.30 -11.66
N SER A 421 -13.89 6.07 -11.30
CA SER A 421 -15.12 5.56 -10.68
C SER A 421 -16.24 5.44 -11.69
N PHE A 422 -16.94 4.30 -11.65
CA PHE A 422 -18.21 4.06 -12.36
C PHE A 422 -19.42 4.38 -11.45
N SER A 423 -19.17 4.59 -10.15
CA SER A 423 -20.16 4.97 -9.14
C SER A 423 -20.20 6.49 -8.99
N ILE A 424 -21.34 7.02 -8.62
CA ILE A 424 -21.51 8.45 -8.29
C ILE A 424 -20.89 8.75 -6.93
N ASP A 425 -20.97 7.79 -5.99
CA ASP A 425 -20.45 7.94 -4.64
C ASP A 425 -19.90 6.57 -4.18
N PRO A 426 -18.60 6.35 -4.44
CA PRO A 426 -18.00 5.04 -4.19
C PRO A 426 -17.69 4.76 -2.72
N GLU A 427 -17.61 5.75 -1.86
CA GLU A 427 -17.39 5.52 -0.42
C GLU A 427 -18.67 5.04 0.27
N HIS A 428 -19.82 5.33 -0.29
CA HIS A 428 -21.10 4.90 0.29
C HIS A 428 -21.29 3.39 0.13
N PHE A 429 -21.90 2.77 1.14
CA PHE A 429 -22.17 1.33 1.14
C PHE A 429 -23.20 0.93 0.09
N GLU A 430 -24.29 1.68 -0.02
CA GLU A 430 -25.34 1.42 -1.01
C GLU A 430 -24.78 1.53 -2.44
N PRO A 431 -25.16 0.62 -3.34
CA PRO A 431 -24.70 0.68 -4.73
C PRO A 431 -25.27 1.91 -5.44
N ARG A 432 -24.37 2.78 -5.90
CA ARG A 432 -24.71 4.03 -6.62
C ARG A 432 -24.11 4.07 -8.03
N GLY A 433 -24.16 2.96 -8.71
CA GLY A 433 -23.65 2.79 -10.06
C GLY A 433 -22.48 1.80 -10.14
N SER A 434 -22.35 1.15 -11.27
CA SER A 434 -21.28 0.21 -11.61
C SER A 434 -21.23 -0.05 -13.10
N CYS A 435 -20.11 -0.58 -13.57
CA CYS A 435 -19.96 -1.09 -14.94
C CYS A 435 -19.77 -2.61 -14.88
N ASN A 436 -20.69 -3.36 -15.51
CA ASN A 436 -20.61 -4.82 -15.48
C ASN A 436 -19.57 -5.35 -16.44
N PHE A 437 -18.39 -5.68 -15.95
CA PHE A 437 -17.28 -6.18 -16.74
C PHE A 437 -17.48 -7.61 -17.26
N THR A 438 -18.33 -8.41 -16.65
CA THR A 438 -18.69 -9.74 -17.21
C THR A 438 -19.41 -9.63 -18.56
N LYS A 439 -20.04 -8.49 -18.85
CA LYS A 439 -20.77 -8.23 -20.11
C LYS A 439 -19.93 -7.53 -21.17
N ILE A 440 -18.68 -7.17 -20.87
CA ILE A 440 -17.77 -6.48 -21.77
C ILE A 440 -16.67 -7.47 -22.15
N GLU A 441 -16.56 -7.81 -23.43
CA GLU A 441 -15.58 -8.80 -23.91
C GLU A 441 -14.14 -8.27 -23.88
N ASP A 442 -13.97 -6.98 -24.15
CA ASP A 442 -12.65 -6.37 -24.24
C ASP A 442 -12.59 -5.05 -23.51
N ILE A 443 -11.85 -5.04 -22.42
CA ILE A 443 -11.55 -3.84 -21.63
C ILE A 443 -10.05 -3.59 -21.75
N VAL A 444 -9.69 -2.44 -22.31
CA VAL A 444 -8.29 -2.06 -22.53
C VAL A 444 -8.00 -0.73 -21.85
N LEU A 445 -6.95 -0.72 -21.07
CA LEU A 445 -6.33 0.50 -20.53
C LEU A 445 -5.18 0.91 -21.46
N ASP A 446 -5.34 2.03 -22.14
CA ASP A 446 -4.35 2.62 -23.03
C ASP A 446 -3.61 3.72 -22.28
N LEU A 447 -2.28 3.67 -22.28
CA LEU A 447 -1.41 4.50 -21.46
C LEU A 447 -0.32 5.15 -22.30
N ASN A 448 -0.13 6.46 -22.10
CA ASN A 448 1.06 7.18 -22.53
C ASN A 448 1.91 7.47 -21.30
N LEU A 449 3.16 7.06 -21.36
CA LEU A 449 4.10 7.07 -20.24
C LEU A 449 5.20 8.12 -20.44
N SER A 450 5.86 8.47 -19.36
CA SER A 450 7.00 9.37 -19.35
C SER A 450 8.16 8.85 -20.23
N THR A 451 8.93 9.75 -20.82
CA THR A 451 10.16 9.44 -21.57
C THR A 451 11.24 8.78 -20.73
N LEU A 452 11.12 8.79 -19.40
CA LEU A 452 12.00 8.07 -18.47
C LEU A 452 11.87 6.54 -18.58
N VAL A 453 10.78 6.06 -19.20
CA VAL A 453 10.53 4.62 -19.37
C VAL A 453 11.32 4.12 -20.57
N SER A 454 12.15 3.13 -20.34
CA SER A 454 13.01 2.50 -21.36
C SER A 454 13.23 1.03 -21.04
N TYR A 455 13.92 0.32 -21.93
CA TYR A 455 14.32 -1.06 -21.69
C TYR A 455 15.21 -1.20 -20.45
N GLU A 456 16.12 -0.24 -20.22
CA GLU A 456 17.02 -0.20 -19.07
C GLU A 456 16.29 0.24 -17.80
N ASN A 457 15.22 1.03 -17.93
CA ASN A 457 14.47 1.58 -16.82
C ASN A 457 12.96 1.30 -16.97
N PRO A 458 12.55 0.02 -16.87
CA PRO A 458 11.16 -0.37 -17.05
C PRO A 458 10.29 0.09 -15.88
N ILE A 459 9.00 0.27 -16.15
CA ILE A 459 8.01 0.46 -15.10
C ILE A 459 7.30 -0.85 -14.76
N LEU A 460 6.83 -0.90 -13.54
CA LEU A 460 5.97 -1.93 -12.98
C LEU A 460 4.56 -1.35 -12.87
N LEU A 461 3.67 -1.81 -13.76
CA LEU A 461 2.27 -1.41 -13.77
C LEU A 461 1.45 -2.39 -12.94
N ARG A 462 0.57 -1.87 -12.09
CA ARG A 462 -0.42 -2.63 -11.32
C ARG A 462 -1.77 -1.99 -11.49
N VAL A 463 -2.78 -2.82 -11.74
CA VAL A 463 -4.17 -2.38 -11.92
C VAL A 463 -5.05 -3.15 -10.95
N TYR A 464 -5.83 -2.43 -10.16
CA TYR A 464 -6.76 -2.94 -9.17
C TYR A 464 -8.18 -2.59 -9.56
N ASN A 465 -9.10 -3.52 -9.38
CA ASN A 465 -10.52 -3.31 -9.60
C ASN A 465 -11.29 -3.64 -8.33
N LEU A 466 -12.10 -2.71 -7.85
CA LEU A 466 -13.04 -2.94 -6.76
C LEU A 466 -14.41 -3.24 -7.36
N SER A 467 -14.87 -4.49 -7.20
CA SER A 467 -16.13 -4.96 -7.80
C SER A 467 -17.12 -5.42 -6.76
N TYR A 468 -18.41 -5.29 -7.07
CA TYR A 468 -19.48 -5.85 -6.24
C TYR A 468 -19.57 -7.36 -6.40
N ASN A 469 -19.87 -8.04 -5.29
CA ASN A 469 -20.24 -9.45 -5.24
C ASN A 469 -21.31 -9.68 -4.16
N ILE A 470 -21.96 -10.82 -4.16
CA ILE A 470 -22.91 -11.21 -3.12
C ILE A 470 -22.29 -12.35 -2.32
N PHE A 471 -22.08 -12.11 -1.04
CA PHE A 471 -21.70 -13.11 -0.06
C PHE A 471 -22.96 -13.73 0.54
N ARG A 472 -23.17 -15.01 0.28
CA ARG A 472 -24.37 -15.74 0.67
C ARG A 472 -24.03 -16.80 1.71
N ILE A 473 -24.85 -16.89 2.74
CA ILE A 473 -24.78 -17.93 3.78
C ILE A 473 -26.11 -18.69 3.77
N ASN A 474 -26.05 -19.98 3.55
CA ASN A 474 -27.20 -20.88 3.51
C ASN A 474 -26.88 -22.16 4.27
N ASN A 475 -27.73 -22.53 5.23
CA ASN A 475 -27.61 -23.78 5.99
C ASN A 475 -26.21 -24.06 6.54
N GLY A 476 -25.53 -23.03 7.08
CA GLY A 476 -24.20 -23.19 7.66
C GLY A 476 -23.03 -23.14 6.66
N LEU A 477 -23.31 -23.06 5.35
CA LEU A 477 -22.31 -22.95 4.29
C LEU A 477 -22.31 -21.55 3.70
N ALA A 478 -21.13 -21.07 3.32
CA ALA A 478 -20.99 -19.77 2.69
C ALA A 478 -20.19 -19.80 1.39
N GLY A 479 -20.46 -18.81 0.52
CA GLY A 479 -19.75 -18.62 -0.74
C GLY A 479 -20.12 -17.32 -1.43
N LEU A 480 -19.41 -17.04 -2.51
CA LEU A 480 -19.72 -15.94 -3.43
C LEU A 480 -20.71 -16.40 -4.48
N THR A 481 -21.63 -15.52 -4.87
CA THR A 481 -22.63 -15.81 -5.89
C THR A 481 -22.06 -15.60 -7.30
N PHE A 482 -21.22 -14.59 -7.47
CA PHE A 482 -20.53 -14.32 -8.75
C PHE A 482 -19.12 -14.93 -8.68
N ILE A 483 -18.86 -15.90 -9.55
CA ILE A 483 -17.58 -16.64 -9.64
C ILE A 483 -16.85 -16.22 -10.91
#